data_09e476e5d4b146395fcb2ef8bc3c84f9
#
_entry.id   09e476e5d4b146395fcb2ef8bc3c84f9
#
_cell.length_a   1.000
_cell.length_b   1.000
_cell.length_c   1.000
_cell.angle_alpha   90.00
_cell.angle_beta   90.00
_cell.angle_gamma   90.00
#
_symmetry.space_group_name_H-M   'P 1'
#
loop_
_entity.id
_entity.type
_entity.pdbx_description
1 polymer ?
#
loop_
_entity_poly.entity_id
_entity_poly.type
_entity_poly.pdbx_seq_one_letter_code
_entity_poly.pdbx_strand_id
1 'polypeptide(L)'
;MGKNLKRELDSRLKVLFAHLLKWQYQPSHRGHSWQYTIEEQRNELADHLADNPSLRSKLPEAIERGYRNAIVVATRETGLSKSSFPTECPWNAEQVLDSAFLPE
;
A
#
# COMPACT_ATOMS: atom_id res chain seq x y z
N MET A 1 14.17 9.74 15.17
CA MET A 1 12.77 10.06 15.39
C MET A 1 12.08 10.35 14.09
N GLY A 2 12.25 11.56 13.51
CA GLY A 2 11.58 11.90 12.28
C GLY A 2 11.82 10.93 11.14
N LYS A 3 13.05 10.42 11.04
CA LYS A 3 13.40 9.46 10.01
C LYS A 3 12.59 8.17 10.14
N ASN A 4 12.41 7.71 11.36
CA ASN A 4 11.68 6.46 11.59
C ASN A 4 10.20 6.61 11.31
N LEU A 5 9.62 7.77 11.57
CA LEU A 5 8.22 8.03 11.28
C LEU A 5 7.95 7.96 9.79
N LYS A 6 8.80 8.57 8.98
CA LYS A 6 8.65 8.54 7.53
C LYS A 6 8.88 7.14 6.98
N ARG A 7 9.87 6.45 7.52
CA ARG A 7 10.16 5.09 7.10
C ARG A 7 9.01 4.14 7.41
N GLU A 8 8.41 4.31 8.57
CA GLU A 8 7.26 3.47 8.91
C GLU A 8 6.10 3.74 7.96
N LEU A 9 5.85 5.01 7.62
CA LEU A 9 4.82 5.36 6.67
C LEU A 9 5.07 4.68 5.32
N ASP A 10 6.30 4.80 4.80
CA ASP A 10 6.68 4.18 3.53
C ASP A 10 6.51 2.66 3.57
N SER A 11 6.94 2.03 4.66
CA SER A 11 6.90 0.58 4.79
C SER A 11 5.48 0.04 4.85
N ARG A 12 4.61 0.73 5.57
CA ARG A 12 3.22 0.30 5.67
C ARG A 12 2.50 0.45 4.33
N LEU A 13 2.77 1.55 3.64
CA LEU A 13 2.20 1.76 2.31
C LEU A 13 2.69 0.71 1.32
N LYS A 14 3.98 0.35 1.41
CA LYS A 14 4.53 -0.69 0.53
C LYS A 14 3.78 -2.01 0.70
N VAL A 15 3.57 -2.44 1.93
CA VAL A 15 2.88 -3.70 2.19
C VAL A 15 1.43 -3.62 1.73
N LEU A 16 0.76 -2.49 2.01
CA LEU A 16 -0.61 -2.29 1.57
C LEU A 16 -0.72 -2.35 0.05
N PHE A 17 0.12 -1.59 -0.65
CA PHE A 17 0.06 -1.54 -2.10
C PHE A 17 0.39 -2.90 -2.73
N ALA A 18 1.36 -3.62 -2.19
CA ALA A 18 1.69 -4.94 -2.71
C ALA A 18 0.47 -5.86 -2.64
N HIS A 19 -0.29 -5.79 -1.54
CA HIS A 19 -1.47 -6.62 -1.38
C HIS A 19 -2.64 -6.14 -2.25
N LEU A 20 -2.79 -4.82 -2.44
CA LEU A 20 -3.81 -4.31 -3.35
C LEU A 20 -3.51 -4.74 -4.79
N LEU A 21 -2.23 -4.72 -5.18
CA LEU A 21 -1.83 -5.19 -6.51
C LEU A 21 -2.09 -6.68 -6.67
N LYS A 22 -1.72 -7.47 -5.68
CA LYS A 22 -1.98 -8.92 -5.74
C LYS A 22 -3.49 -9.18 -5.80
N TRP A 23 -4.26 -8.43 -5.03
CA TRP A 23 -5.71 -8.58 -5.02
C TRP A 23 -6.30 -8.34 -6.40
N GLN A 24 -5.85 -7.28 -7.07
CA GLN A 24 -6.38 -6.90 -8.38
C GLN A 24 -5.91 -7.83 -9.49
N TYR A 25 -4.64 -8.20 -9.48
CA TYR A 25 -4.02 -8.91 -10.60
C TYR A 25 -3.98 -10.42 -10.42
N GLN A 26 -4.36 -10.93 -9.27
CA GLN A 26 -4.46 -12.38 -9.03
C GLN A 26 -5.79 -12.70 -8.35
N PRO A 27 -6.91 -12.47 -9.05
CA PRO A 27 -8.21 -12.66 -8.41
C PRO A 27 -8.47 -14.09 -7.96
N SER A 28 -7.84 -15.07 -8.61
CA SER A 28 -8.02 -16.47 -8.20
C SER A 28 -7.31 -16.81 -6.90
N HIS A 29 -6.43 -15.92 -6.42
CA HIS A 29 -5.68 -16.12 -5.18
C HIS A 29 -6.21 -15.28 -4.03
N ARG A 30 -7.29 -14.53 -4.25
CA ARG A 30 -7.90 -13.70 -3.20
C ARG A 30 -8.36 -14.58 -2.06
N GLY A 31 -8.08 -14.12 -0.83
CA GLY A 31 -8.48 -14.86 0.34
C GLY A 31 -8.40 -14.02 1.58
N HIS A 32 -8.75 -14.61 2.72
CA HIS A 32 -8.82 -13.89 3.99
C HIS A 32 -7.47 -13.35 4.42
N SER A 33 -6.40 -14.09 4.13
CA SER A 33 -5.05 -13.68 4.51
C SER A 33 -4.71 -12.30 3.93
N TRP A 34 -4.96 -12.12 2.64
CA TRP A 34 -4.70 -10.84 1.98
C TRP A 34 -5.64 -9.75 2.51
N GLN A 35 -6.89 -10.12 2.71
CA GLN A 35 -7.89 -9.18 3.20
C GLN A 35 -7.53 -8.66 4.59
N TYR A 36 -7.10 -9.56 5.47
CA TYR A 36 -6.69 -9.17 6.83
C TYR A 36 -5.42 -8.34 6.82
N THR A 37 -4.48 -8.64 5.94
CA THR A 37 -3.27 -7.83 5.83
C THR A 37 -3.60 -6.41 5.37
N ILE A 38 -4.49 -6.30 4.39
CA ILE A 38 -4.92 -4.98 3.92
C ILE A 38 -5.59 -4.21 5.06
N GLU A 39 -6.46 -4.86 5.78
CA GLU A 39 -7.16 -4.24 6.92
C GLU A 39 -6.17 -3.79 7.99
N GLU A 40 -5.25 -4.69 8.34
CA GLU A 40 -4.25 -4.39 9.37
C GLU A 40 -3.40 -3.19 9.00
N GLN A 41 -2.92 -3.15 7.77
CA GLN A 41 -2.07 -2.04 7.35
C GLN A 41 -2.84 -0.72 7.32
N ARG A 42 -4.11 -0.76 6.96
CA ARG A 42 -4.93 0.45 6.99
C ARG A 42 -5.16 0.94 8.41
N ASN A 43 -5.38 0.02 9.35
CA ASN A 43 -5.52 0.38 10.76
C ASN A 43 -4.23 1.00 11.28
N GLU A 44 -3.10 0.38 10.96
CA GLU A 44 -1.81 0.91 11.41
C GLU A 44 -1.50 2.26 10.80
N LEU A 45 -1.86 2.46 9.54
CA LEU A 45 -1.68 3.75 8.88
C LEU A 45 -2.54 4.84 9.53
N ALA A 46 -3.79 4.50 9.84
CA ALA A 46 -4.69 5.45 10.49
C ALA A 46 -4.14 5.89 11.84
N ASP A 47 -3.67 4.92 12.63
CA ASP A 47 -3.09 5.21 13.95
C ASP A 47 -1.82 6.03 13.81
N HIS A 48 -0.96 5.66 12.87
CA HIS A 48 0.31 6.35 12.65
C HIS A 48 0.10 7.82 12.26
N LEU A 49 -0.87 8.07 11.39
CA LEU A 49 -1.20 9.43 10.96
C LEU A 49 -1.90 10.22 12.06
N ALA A 50 -2.73 9.55 12.87
CA ALA A 50 -3.38 10.21 13.99
C ALA A 50 -2.37 10.62 15.06
N ASP A 51 -1.40 9.75 15.32
CA ASP A 51 -0.35 10.03 16.30
C ASP A 51 0.65 11.07 15.80
N ASN A 52 0.79 11.20 14.49
CA ASN A 52 1.78 12.08 13.87
C ASN A 52 1.14 12.87 12.73
N PRO A 53 0.29 13.86 13.07
CA PRO A 53 -0.48 14.57 12.03
C PRO A 53 0.37 15.27 10.98
N SER A 54 1.61 15.64 11.32
CA SER A 54 2.50 16.30 10.36
C SER A 54 2.86 15.41 9.19
N LEU A 55 2.68 14.10 9.33
CA LEU A 55 2.98 13.17 8.24
C LEU A 55 1.98 13.26 7.08
N ARG A 56 0.82 13.85 7.30
CA ARG A 56 -0.17 13.96 6.22
C ARG A 56 0.36 14.75 5.03
N SER A 57 1.19 15.75 5.30
CA SER A 57 1.80 16.54 4.21
C SER A 57 2.83 15.73 3.44
N LYS A 58 3.27 14.61 3.99
CA LYS A 58 4.25 13.73 3.34
C LYS A 58 3.61 12.58 2.57
N LEU A 59 2.29 12.46 2.66
CA LEU A 59 1.59 11.34 2.00
C LEU A 59 1.85 11.23 0.50
N PRO A 60 1.81 12.32 -0.29
CA PRO A 60 2.04 12.16 -1.73
C PRO A 60 3.38 11.53 -2.06
N GLU A 61 4.45 11.97 -1.39
CA GLU A 61 5.78 11.39 -1.58
C GLU A 61 5.85 9.95 -1.12
N ALA A 62 5.23 9.68 0.04
CA ALA A 62 5.25 8.34 0.62
C ALA A 62 4.48 7.35 -0.25
N ILE A 63 3.37 7.78 -0.82
CA ILE A 63 2.59 6.94 -1.75
C ILE A 63 3.44 6.59 -2.96
N GLU A 64 4.14 7.56 -3.52
CA GLU A 64 4.99 7.35 -4.67
C GLU A 64 6.10 6.34 -4.37
N ARG A 65 6.80 6.52 -3.24
CA ARG A 65 7.87 5.61 -2.86
C ARG A 65 7.35 4.22 -2.51
N GLY A 66 6.26 4.19 -1.74
CA GLY A 66 5.66 2.92 -1.33
C GLY A 66 5.18 2.12 -2.53
N TYR A 67 4.55 2.77 -3.48
CA TYR A 67 4.05 2.10 -4.67
C TYR A 67 5.20 1.55 -5.52
N ARG A 68 6.23 2.37 -5.73
CA ARG A 68 7.39 1.94 -6.52
C ARG A 68 8.01 0.68 -5.96
N ASN A 69 8.15 0.61 -4.64
CA ASN A 69 8.71 -0.56 -3.99
C ASN A 69 7.72 -1.72 -3.93
N ALA A 70 6.43 -1.41 -3.87
CA ALA A 70 5.39 -2.45 -3.89
C ALA A 70 5.37 -3.22 -5.20
N ILE A 71 5.67 -2.55 -6.32
CA ILE A 71 5.75 -3.23 -7.61
C ILE A 71 6.82 -4.32 -7.57
N VAL A 72 7.96 -4.03 -6.94
CA VAL A 72 9.02 -5.03 -6.81
C VAL A 72 8.54 -6.24 -6.03
N VAL A 73 7.86 -5.99 -4.90
CA VAL A 73 7.32 -7.06 -4.07
C VAL A 73 6.27 -7.87 -4.84
N ALA A 74 5.35 -7.17 -5.50
CA ALA A 74 4.28 -7.84 -6.24
C ALA A 74 4.84 -8.68 -7.38
N THR A 75 5.85 -8.16 -8.09
CA THR A 75 6.52 -8.90 -9.16
C THR A 75 7.14 -10.19 -8.63
N ARG A 76 7.85 -10.07 -7.51
CA ARG A 76 8.51 -11.23 -6.90
C ARG A 76 7.50 -12.28 -6.44
N GLU A 77 6.39 -11.83 -5.85
CA GLU A 77 5.44 -12.75 -5.22
C GLU A 77 4.41 -13.32 -6.18
N THR A 78 4.12 -12.62 -7.29
CA THR A 78 3.16 -13.13 -8.27
C THR A 78 3.80 -13.82 -9.47
N GLY A 79 5.06 -13.51 -9.74
CA GLY A 79 5.71 -13.99 -10.94
C GLY A 79 5.33 -13.20 -12.20
N LEU A 80 4.45 -12.20 -12.07
CA LEU A 80 4.10 -11.34 -13.20
C LEU A 80 5.23 -10.35 -13.44
N SER A 81 5.37 -9.89 -14.69
CA SER A 81 6.40 -8.90 -14.99
C SER A 81 6.00 -7.53 -14.47
N LYS A 82 6.99 -6.66 -14.26
CA LYS A 82 6.72 -5.30 -13.80
C LYS A 82 5.77 -4.55 -14.73
N SER A 83 5.86 -4.83 -16.02
CA SER A 83 5.02 -4.16 -17.01
C SER A 83 3.55 -4.55 -16.89
N SER A 84 3.23 -5.59 -16.11
CA SER A 84 1.86 -5.98 -15.87
C SER A 84 1.12 -4.99 -14.97
N PHE A 85 1.87 -4.19 -14.20
CA PHE A 85 1.30 -3.27 -13.23
C PHE A 85 1.38 -1.82 -13.73
N PRO A 86 0.44 -0.95 -13.31
CA PRO A 86 0.55 0.47 -13.66
C PRO A 86 1.88 1.05 -13.19
N THR A 87 2.46 1.91 -14.02
CA THR A 87 3.75 2.52 -13.69
C THR A 87 3.64 3.41 -12.45
N GLU A 88 2.51 4.11 -12.33
CA GLU A 88 2.26 4.99 -11.19
C GLU A 88 1.06 4.48 -10.42
N CYS A 89 1.01 4.83 -9.13
CA CYS A 89 -0.08 4.40 -8.26
C CYS A 89 -1.42 4.82 -8.85
N PRO A 90 -2.31 3.87 -9.14
CA PRO A 90 -3.60 4.20 -9.76
C PRO A 90 -4.64 4.68 -8.75
N TRP A 91 -4.31 4.65 -7.46
CA TRP A 91 -5.26 4.99 -6.39
C TRP A 91 -4.87 6.31 -5.76
N ASN A 92 -5.87 7.14 -5.43
CA ASN A 92 -5.61 8.38 -4.73
C ASN A 92 -5.52 8.12 -3.22
N ALA A 93 -5.09 9.14 -2.46
CA ALA A 93 -4.89 8.99 -1.02
C ALA A 93 -6.17 8.57 -0.31
N GLU A 94 -7.30 9.09 -0.75
CA GLU A 94 -8.58 8.75 -0.15
C GLU A 94 -8.88 7.26 -0.30
N GLN A 95 -8.69 6.72 -1.50
CA GLN A 95 -8.90 5.29 -1.76
C GLN A 95 -7.93 4.43 -0.98
N VAL A 96 -6.67 4.86 -0.92
CA VAL A 96 -5.63 4.12 -0.21
C VAL A 96 -5.99 3.93 1.26
N LEU A 97 -6.54 4.98 1.88
CA LEU A 97 -6.85 4.96 3.30
C LEU A 97 -8.28 4.51 3.62
N ASP A 98 -9.10 4.31 2.60
CA ASP A 98 -10.50 3.91 2.79
C ASP A 98 -10.58 2.43 3.11
N SER A 99 -11.07 2.10 4.32
CA SER A 99 -11.15 0.72 4.77
C SER A 99 -12.11 -0.14 3.93
N ALA A 100 -12.98 0.50 3.16
CA ALA A 100 -13.96 -0.23 2.34
C ALA A 100 -13.49 -0.42 0.90
N PHE A 101 -12.40 0.22 0.50
CA PHE A 101 -11.95 0.17 -0.89
C PHE A 101 -11.11 -1.06 -1.19
N LEU A 102 -11.50 -1.80 -2.21
CA LEU A 102 -10.68 -2.87 -2.81
C LEU A 102 -10.72 -2.70 -4.33
N PRO A 103 -9.57 -2.79 -5.00
CA PRO A 103 -9.55 -2.67 -6.46
C PRO A 103 -10.18 -3.89 -7.11
N GLU A 104 -10.79 -3.68 -8.25
CA GLU A 104 -11.41 -4.75 -8.99
C GLU A 104 -10.38 -5.49 -9.82
#